data_2d050984e5159e699bec4a0b5e2cace8
#
_entry.id   2d050984e5159e699bec4a0b5e2cace8
#
_cell.length_a   1.000
_cell.length_b   1.000
_cell.length_c   1.000
_cell.angle_alpha   90.00
_cell.angle_beta   90.00
_cell.angle_gamma   90.00
#
_symmetry.space_group_name_H-M   'P 1'
#
loop_
_entity.id
_entity.type
_entity.pdbx_description
1 polymer ?
#
loop_
_entity_poly.entity_id
_entity_poly.type
_entity_poly.pdbx_seq_one_letter_code
_entity_poly.pdbx_strand_id
1 'polypeptide(L)'
;MFDFNKEKNLQKLKKYAQENKIPIIQDQGLALLLDVISQNKITNILEIGTAIGYSALAMSSLSTKIDTLERDFINYNLAKNFLKETPYHINVIWAEALIYPTCNLKKYDLIFIDAAKAQYQKLFCKYAPLLKKQGIIVFDNLNLSCFKKAKTTKNNQGIFKKMHNFQTFLTNHPDFFTTFQDVGDGLIISYLKK
;
A
#
# COMPACT_ATOMS: atom_id res chain seq x y z
N MET A 1 -23.73 -5.41 -5.81
CA MET A 1 -24.04 -4.59 -6.99
C MET A 1 -22.72 -4.23 -7.65
N PHE A 2 -22.50 -4.65 -8.89
CA PHE A 2 -21.26 -4.40 -9.62
C PHE A 2 -21.22 -2.91 -10.01
N ASP A 3 -20.16 -2.19 -9.63
CA ASP A 3 -20.03 -0.77 -9.95
C ASP A 3 -19.32 -0.61 -11.31
N PHE A 4 -20.11 -0.54 -12.37
CA PHE A 4 -19.64 -0.45 -13.75
C PHE A 4 -18.76 0.79 -14.01
N ASN A 5 -19.03 1.89 -13.30
CA ASN A 5 -18.26 3.12 -13.42
C ASN A 5 -16.88 2.99 -12.78
N LYS A 6 -16.80 2.29 -11.64
CA LYS A 6 -15.53 2.02 -10.97
C LYS A 6 -14.60 1.18 -11.84
N GLU A 7 -15.12 0.09 -12.40
CA GLU A 7 -14.36 -0.80 -13.26
C GLU A 7 -13.80 -0.06 -14.49
N LYS A 8 -14.64 0.74 -15.15
CA LYS A 8 -14.22 1.58 -16.30
C LYS A 8 -13.09 2.56 -15.89
N ASN A 9 -13.19 3.19 -14.72
CA ASN A 9 -12.15 4.10 -14.24
C ASN A 9 -10.85 3.36 -13.88
N LEU A 10 -10.94 2.16 -13.29
CA LEU A 10 -9.77 1.32 -13.02
C LEU A 10 -9.06 0.90 -14.30
N GLN A 11 -9.79 0.50 -15.35
CA GLN A 11 -9.23 0.17 -16.64
C GLN A 11 -8.54 1.37 -17.30
N LYS A 12 -9.15 2.56 -17.19
CA LYS A 12 -8.54 3.82 -17.67
C LYS A 12 -7.23 4.13 -16.96
N LEU A 13 -7.20 4.02 -15.63
CA LEU A 13 -6.00 4.23 -14.82
C LEU A 13 -4.91 3.20 -15.16
N LYS A 14 -5.28 1.93 -15.30
CA LYS A 14 -4.35 0.84 -15.64
C LYS A 14 -3.73 1.06 -17.02
N LYS A 15 -4.53 1.45 -18.01
CA LYS A 15 -4.05 1.79 -19.36
C LYS A 15 -3.08 2.98 -19.31
N TYR A 16 -3.44 4.05 -18.59
CA TYR A 16 -2.58 5.23 -18.42
C TYR A 16 -1.24 4.87 -17.77
N ALA A 17 -1.28 4.03 -16.71
CA ALA A 17 -0.08 3.54 -16.05
C ALA A 17 0.86 2.78 -17.00
N GLN A 18 0.30 1.88 -17.82
CA GLN A 18 1.06 1.11 -18.80
C GLN A 18 1.72 2.01 -19.87
N GLU A 19 0.95 2.94 -20.45
CA GLU A 19 1.43 3.87 -21.48
C GLU A 19 2.54 4.79 -20.97
N ASN A 20 2.47 5.20 -19.70
CA ASN A 20 3.42 6.13 -19.06
C ASN A 20 4.47 5.41 -18.19
N LYS A 21 4.49 4.07 -18.19
CA LYS A 21 5.43 3.24 -17.39
C LYS A 21 5.41 3.58 -15.89
N ILE A 22 4.24 3.92 -15.36
CA ILE A 22 4.04 4.18 -13.94
C ILE A 22 3.79 2.82 -13.25
N PRO A 23 4.58 2.45 -12.23
CA PRO A 23 4.36 1.21 -11.51
C PRO A 23 3.04 1.28 -10.73
N ILE A 24 2.25 0.21 -10.81
CA ILE A 24 1.04 0.00 -10.02
C ILE A 24 1.04 -1.44 -9.50
N ILE A 25 0.30 -1.68 -8.42
CA ILE A 25 0.15 -3.02 -7.84
C ILE A 25 -0.33 -4.03 -8.90
N GLN A 26 0.27 -5.22 -8.92
CA GLN A 26 -0.10 -6.29 -9.83
C GLN A 26 -1.48 -6.88 -9.49
N ASP A 27 -2.19 -7.39 -10.51
CA ASP A 27 -3.57 -7.90 -10.36
C ASP A 27 -3.72 -8.95 -9.25
N GLN A 28 -2.76 -9.86 -9.13
CA GLN A 28 -2.79 -10.91 -8.10
C GLN A 28 -2.60 -10.31 -6.69
N GLY A 29 -1.67 -9.36 -6.54
CA GLY A 29 -1.46 -8.66 -5.27
C GLY A 29 -2.67 -7.82 -4.89
N LEU A 30 -3.26 -7.12 -5.87
CA LEU A 30 -4.48 -6.35 -5.68
C LEU A 30 -5.65 -7.24 -5.24
N ALA A 31 -5.83 -8.40 -5.88
CA ALA A 31 -6.90 -9.33 -5.50
C ALA A 31 -6.77 -9.76 -4.04
N LEU A 32 -5.56 -10.14 -3.60
CA LEU A 32 -5.30 -10.51 -2.21
C LEU A 32 -5.55 -9.33 -1.24
N LEU A 33 -5.13 -8.12 -1.60
CA LEU A 33 -5.38 -6.91 -0.79
C LEU A 33 -6.89 -6.65 -0.64
N LEU A 34 -7.67 -6.81 -1.71
CA LEU A 34 -9.12 -6.65 -1.68
C LEU A 34 -9.81 -7.73 -0.86
N ASP A 35 -9.31 -8.98 -0.89
CA ASP A 35 -9.77 -10.08 -0.03
C ASP A 35 -9.53 -9.75 1.45
N VAL A 36 -8.34 -9.24 1.80
CA VAL A 36 -8.04 -8.80 3.18
C VAL A 36 -9.02 -7.71 3.63
N ILE A 37 -9.30 -6.72 2.78
CA ILE A 37 -10.25 -5.63 3.06
C ILE A 37 -11.65 -6.19 3.31
N SER A 38 -12.12 -7.08 2.44
CA SER A 38 -13.46 -7.67 2.52
C SER A 38 -13.64 -8.55 3.75
N GLN A 39 -12.73 -9.50 3.96
CA GLN A 39 -12.79 -10.47 5.07
C GLN A 39 -12.73 -9.79 6.45
N ASN A 40 -11.99 -8.69 6.57
CA ASN A 40 -11.83 -7.96 7.83
C ASN A 40 -12.77 -6.75 7.95
N LYS A 41 -13.70 -6.55 7.01
CA LYS A 41 -14.69 -5.44 7.01
C LYS A 41 -14.03 -4.08 7.20
N ILE A 42 -12.91 -3.84 6.53
CA ILE A 42 -12.11 -2.63 6.61
C ILE A 42 -12.91 -1.43 6.08
N THR A 43 -12.91 -0.33 6.84
CA THR A 43 -13.61 0.91 6.46
C THR A 43 -12.71 2.14 6.46
N ASN A 44 -11.65 2.17 7.25
CA ASN A 44 -10.71 3.29 7.28
C ASN A 44 -9.32 2.81 6.85
N ILE A 45 -8.85 3.36 5.76
CA ILE A 45 -7.59 2.95 5.13
C ILE A 45 -6.64 4.15 5.09
N LEU A 46 -5.38 3.91 5.43
CA LEU A 46 -4.27 4.80 5.11
C LEU A 46 -3.42 4.13 4.04
N GLU A 47 -3.14 4.84 2.97
CA GLU A 47 -2.20 4.40 1.94
C GLU A 47 -0.95 5.29 1.95
N ILE A 48 0.21 4.68 1.83
CA ILE A 48 1.50 5.37 1.67
C ILE A 48 2.07 5.03 0.29
N GLY A 49 2.00 5.99 -0.62
CA GLY A 49 2.33 5.82 -2.04
C GLY A 49 1.07 5.72 -2.89
N THR A 50 0.53 6.88 -3.28
CA THR A 50 -0.70 6.97 -4.10
C THR A 50 -0.42 6.68 -5.57
N ALA A 51 0.76 7.05 -6.06
CA ALA A 51 1.05 7.18 -7.48
C ALA A 51 -0.10 7.93 -8.19
N ILE A 52 -0.73 7.32 -9.19
CA ILE A 52 -1.87 7.92 -9.91
C ILE A 52 -3.24 7.60 -9.32
N GLY A 53 -3.31 6.92 -8.15
CA GLY A 53 -4.54 6.61 -7.44
C GLY A 53 -5.19 5.28 -7.81
N TYR A 54 -4.51 4.38 -8.50
CA TYR A 54 -5.06 3.10 -8.94
C TYR A 54 -5.47 2.20 -7.77
N SER A 55 -4.57 1.94 -6.83
CA SER A 55 -4.81 1.15 -5.63
C SER A 55 -5.85 1.80 -4.71
N ALA A 56 -5.76 3.13 -4.51
CA ALA A 56 -6.75 3.89 -3.74
C ALA A 56 -8.16 3.71 -4.31
N LEU A 57 -8.33 3.85 -5.63
CA LEU A 57 -9.62 3.61 -6.28
C LEU A 57 -10.06 2.15 -6.14
N ALA A 58 -9.15 1.20 -6.33
CA ALA A 58 -9.47 -0.22 -6.21
C ALA A 58 -9.96 -0.59 -4.80
N MET A 59 -9.29 -0.10 -3.75
CA MET A 59 -9.67 -0.31 -2.34
C MET A 59 -10.94 0.43 -1.93
N SER A 60 -11.40 1.43 -2.70
CA SER A 60 -12.55 2.26 -2.32
C SER A 60 -13.88 1.53 -2.43
N SER A 61 -14.83 1.93 -1.61
CA SER A 61 -16.26 1.60 -1.68
C SER A 61 -17.06 2.76 -1.07
N LEU A 62 -18.38 2.72 -1.14
CA LEU A 62 -19.22 3.74 -0.50
C LEU A 62 -19.08 3.76 1.03
N SER A 63 -18.61 2.66 1.63
CA SER A 63 -18.40 2.54 3.09
C SER A 63 -16.95 2.80 3.52
N THR A 64 -16.00 2.88 2.59
CA THR A 64 -14.59 3.11 2.94
C THR A 64 -14.24 4.59 2.92
N LYS A 65 -13.31 4.98 3.81
CA LYS A 65 -12.66 6.29 3.87
C LYS A 65 -11.17 6.09 3.75
N ILE A 66 -10.57 6.65 2.72
CA ILE A 66 -9.16 6.46 2.40
C ILE A 66 -8.45 7.81 2.50
N ASP A 67 -7.39 7.86 3.32
CA ASP A 67 -6.37 8.90 3.24
C ASP A 67 -5.15 8.29 2.54
N THR A 68 -4.61 8.97 1.53
CA THR A 68 -3.48 8.46 0.75
C THR A 68 -2.43 9.55 0.58
N LEU A 69 -1.16 9.22 0.85
CA LEU A 69 -0.04 10.15 0.82
C LEU A 69 0.81 9.93 -0.44
N GLU A 70 1.05 11.01 -1.19
CA GLU A 70 1.94 11.03 -2.35
C GLU A 70 2.95 12.18 -2.24
N ARG A 71 4.22 11.87 -2.43
CA ARG A 71 5.30 12.88 -2.36
C ARG A 71 5.58 13.56 -3.69
N ASP A 72 5.39 12.84 -4.79
CA ASP A 72 5.60 13.38 -6.13
C ASP A 72 4.43 14.27 -6.51
N PHE A 73 4.72 15.54 -6.81
CA PHE A 73 3.69 16.54 -7.10
C PHE A 73 2.92 16.23 -8.40
N ILE A 74 3.58 15.63 -9.39
CA ILE A 74 2.94 15.27 -10.67
C ILE A 74 1.95 14.14 -10.44
N ASN A 75 2.37 13.07 -9.75
CA ASN A 75 1.51 11.95 -9.39
C ASN A 75 0.35 12.38 -8.50
N TYR A 76 0.60 13.23 -7.50
CA TYR A 76 -0.45 13.80 -6.66
C TYR A 76 -1.54 14.50 -7.50
N ASN A 77 -1.15 15.37 -8.44
CA ASN A 77 -2.11 16.06 -9.30
C ASN A 77 -2.86 15.09 -10.23
N LEU A 78 -2.17 14.09 -10.78
CA LEU A 78 -2.80 13.06 -11.60
C LEU A 78 -3.83 12.27 -10.78
N ALA A 79 -3.47 11.81 -9.58
CA ALA A 79 -4.38 11.10 -8.69
C ALA A 79 -5.61 11.95 -8.35
N LYS A 80 -5.43 13.21 -7.97
CA LYS A 80 -6.54 14.14 -7.72
C LYS A 80 -7.47 14.27 -8.93
N ASN A 81 -6.90 14.41 -10.13
CA ASN A 81 -7.70 14.54 -11.34
C ASN A 81 -8.48 13.27 -11.69
N PHE A 82 -7.88 12.09 -11.52
CA PHE A 82 -8.56 10.83 -11.78
C PHE A 82 -9.65 10.52 -10.75
N LEU A 83 -9.44 10.90 -9.49
CA LEU A 83 -10.32 10.53 -8.39
C LEU A 83 -11.44 11.53 -8.09
N LYS A 84 -11.33 12.80 -8.54
CA LYS A 84 -12.28 13.88 -8.22
C LYS A 84 -13.74 13.62 -8.61
N GLU A 85 -13.96 12.85 -9.68
CA GLU A 85 -15.31 12.55 -10.21
C GLU A 85 -15.86 11.21 -9.71
N THR A 86 -15.16 10.56 -8.78
CA THR A 86 -15.63 9.32 -8.19
C THR A 86 -16.50 9.60 -6.96
N PRO A 87 -17.52 8.76 -6.67
CA PRO A 87 -18.39 8.94 -5.51
C PRO A 87 -17.76 8.50 -4.19
N TYR A 88 -16.47 8.15 -4.19
CA TYR A 88 -15.77 7.55 -3.05
C TYR A 88 -15.07 8.59 -2.19
N HIS A 89 -14.95 8.29 -0.90
CA HIS A 89 -14.25 9.14 0.06
C HIS A 89 -12.74 8.86 0.03
N ILE A 90 -12.04 9.43 -0.95
CA ILE A 90 -10.58 9.33 -1.10
C ILE A 90 -9.97 10.72 -0.95
N ASN A 91 -9.17 10.91 0.09
CA ASN A 91 -8.46 12.15 0.38
C ASN A 91 -6.98 11.98 -0.01
N VAL A 92 -6.57 12.61 -1.10
CA VAL A 92 -5.19 12.58 -1.57
C VAL A 92 -4.41 13.72 -0.91
N ILE A 93 -3.33 13.39 -0.22
CA ILE A 93 -2.49 14.33 0.54
C ILE A 93 -1.13 14.42 -0.13
N TRP A 94 -0.73 15.61 -0.55
CA TRP A 94 0.62 15.84 -1.03
C TRP A 94 1.59 15.93 0.14
N ALA A 95 2.37 14.88 0.37
CA ALA A 95 3.27 14.80 1.51
C ALA A 95 4.37 13.75 1.34
N GLU A 96 5.55 14.03 1.89
CA GLU A 96 6.56 13.01 2.13
C GLU A 96 6.24 12.26 3.43
N ALA A 97 5.93 10.98 3.30
CA ALA A 97 5.43 10.16 4.40
C ALA A 97 6.37 10.11 5.62
N LEU A 98 7.68 10.11 5.42
CA LEU A 98 8.64 10.04 6.54
C LEU A 98 8.60 11.28 7.44
N ILE A 99 8.22 12.43 6.93
CA ILE A 99 8.21 13.68 7.71
C ILE A 99 6.80 14.19 8.01
N TYR A 100 5.75 13.69 7.33
CA TYR A 100 4.37 14.14 7.54
C TYR A 100 3.92 13.91 8.99
N PRO A 101 3.34 14.92 9.69
CA PRO A 101 2.93 14.78 11.08
C PRO A 101 1.77 13.79 11.25
N THR A 102 1.97 12.75 12.05
CA THR A 102 0.93 11.72 12.30
C THR A 102 -0.26 12.24 13.11
N CYS A 103 -0.10 13.36 13.84
CA CYS A 103 -1.20 14.01 14.55
C CYS A 103 -2.30 14.57 13.62
N ASN A 104 -1.99 14.76 12.33
CA ASN A 104 -2.96 15.17 11.31
C ASN A 104 -3.79 13.99 10.77
N LEU A 105 -3.49 12.77 11.20
CA LEU A 105 -4.12 11.53 10.77
C LEU A 105 -4.98 10.94 11.89
N LYS A 106 -5.97 10.13 11.48
CA LYS A 106 -6.85 9.39 12.40
C LYS A 106 -6.29 7.99 12.70
N LYS A 107 -7.08 7.13 13.32
CA LYS A 107 -6.82 5.69 13.45
C LYS A 107 -7.44 4.94 12.28
N TYR A 108 -6.73 3.90 11.80
CA TYR A 108 -7.08 3.13 10.62
C TYR A 108 -7.29 1.66 10.93
N ASP A 109 -8.14 1.01 10.16
CA ASP A 109 -8.33 -0.44 10.20
C ASP A 109 -7.23 -1.14 9.40
N LEU A 110 -6.78 -0.48 8.29
CA LEU A 110 -5.72 -0.97 7.42
C LEU A 110 -4.78 0.16 7.05
N ILE A 111 -3.48 -0.15 7.05
CA ILE A 111 -2.42 0.70 6.49
C ILE A 111 -1.76 -0.06 5.34
N PHE A 112 -1.87 0.45 4.13
CA PHE A 112 -1.22 -0.10 2.94
C PHE A 112 0.03 0.72 2.61
N ILE A 113 1.19 0.06 2.53
CA ILE A 113 2.48 0.72 2.28
C ILE A 113 3.05 0.21 0.96
N ASP A 114 2.95 1.04 -0.07
CA ASP A 114 3.55 0.86 -1.39
C ASP A 114 4.51 2.01 -1.67
N ALA A 115 5.67 1.98 -1.03
CA ALA A 115 6.67 3.03 -1.07
C ALA A 115 8.07 2.46 -1.33
N ALA A 116 9.11 3.28 -1.22
CA ALA A 116 10.49 2.83 -1.39
C ALA A 116 10.88 1.78 -0.33
N LYS A 117 11.14 0.55 -0.77
CA LYS A 117 11.46 -0.63 0.05
C LYS A 117 12.47 -0.37 1.16
N ALA A 118 13.49 0.46 0.87
CA ALA A 118 14.52 0.83 1.83
C ALA A 118 14.01 1.58 3.07
N GLN A 119 12.75 2.05 3.05
CA GLN A 119 12.12 2.85 4.11
C GLN A 119 11.06 2.07 4.90
N TYR A 120 10.73 0.84 4.52
CA TYR A 120 9.61 0.07 5.08
C TYR A 120 9.64 -0.03 6.60
N GLN A 121 10.79 -0.34 7.21
CA GLN A 121 10.87 -0.42 8.66
C GLN A 121 10.59 0.94 9.35
N LYS A 122 11.09 2.04 8.77
CA LYS A 122 10.81 3.39 9.29
C LYS A 122 9.34 3.76 9.16
N LEU A 123 8.73 3.44 8.01
CA LEU A 123 7.31 3.65 7.76
C LEU A 123 6.45 2.79 8.69
N PHE A 124 6.81 1.52 8.89
CA PHE A 124 6.15 0.66 9.87
C PHE A 124 6.17 1.29 11.27
N CYS A 125 7.36 1.61 11.80
CA CYS A 125 7.49 2.20 13.14
C CYS A 125 6.70 3.50 13.30
N LYS A 126 6.64 4.32 12.23
CA LYS A 126 5.94 5.59 12.26
C LYS A 126 4.42 5.44 12.23
N TYR A 127 3.91 4.53 11.41
CA TYR A 127 2.48 4.44 11.12
C TYR A 127 1.76 3.32 11.89
N ALA A 128 2.44 2.27 12.35
CA ALA A 128 1.83 1.21 13.16
C ALA A 128 1.06 1.73 14.39
N PRO A 129 1.51 2.78 15.09
CA PRO A 129 0.74 3.36 16.19
C PRO A 129 -0.62 3.94 15.79
N LEU A 130 -0.87 4.17 14.48
CA LEU A 130 -2.16 4.65 13.97
C LEU A 130 -3.16 3.53 13.71
N LEU A 131 -2.78 2.26 13.90
CA LEU A 131 -3.74 1.17 13.80
C LEU A 131 -4.76 1.22 14.94
N LYS A 132 -5.98 0.86 14.58
CA LYS A 132 -7.01 0.46 15.54
C LYS A 132 -6.69 -0.93 16.12
N LYS A 133 -7.41 -1.36 17.16
CA LYS A 133 -7.35 -2.74 17.64
C LYS A 133 -7.66 -3.71 16.50
N GLN A 134 -6.86 -4.78 16.38
CA GLN A 134 -6.95 -5.77 15.30
C GLN A 134 -6.68 -5.19 13.89
N GLY A 135 -6.05 -4.01 13.81
CA GLY A 135 -5.70 -3.40 12.54
C GLY A 135 -4.60 -4.18 11.80
N ILE A 136 -4.49 -3.91 10.51
CA ILE A 136 -3.63 -4.66 9.59
C ILE A 136 -2.69 -3.68 8.88
N ILE A 137 -1.42 -4.06 8.73
CA ILE A 137 -0.50 -3.39 7.81
C ILE A 137 -0.17 -4.34 6.66
N VAL A 138 -0.30 -3.84 5.43
CA VAL A 138 0.07 -4.56 4.22
C VAL A 138 1.19 -3.81 3.51
N PHE A 139 2.23 -4.53 3.07
CA PHE A 139 3.31 -4.00 2.25
C PHE A 139 3.30 -4.66 0.89
N ASP A 140 3.44 -3.88 -0.17
CA ASP A 140 3.59 -4.40 -1.55
C ASP A 140 5.06 -4.55 -1.94
N ASN A 141 5.28 -5.27 -3.05
CA ASN A 141 6.59 -5.39 -3.72
C ASN A 141 7.69 -6.10 -2.89
N LEU A 142 7.36 -7.13 -2.16
CA LEU A 142 8.33 -8.00 -1.52
C LEU A 142 8.60 -9.25 -2.35
N ASN A 143 9.15 -9.07 -3.53
CA ASN A 143 9.46 -10.21 -4.41
C ASN A 143 10.44 -11.19 -3.73
N LEU A 144 9.88 -12.17 -3.01
CA LEU A 144 10.62 -13.23 -2.31
C LEU A 144 11.37 -14.12 -3.30
N SER A 145 10.88 -14.24 -4.53
CA SER A 145 11.51 -15.06 -5.57
C SER A 145 12.77 -14.41 -6.17
N CYS A 146 12.84 -13.08 -6.21
CA CYS A 146 14.06 -12.37 -6.59
C CYS A 146 15.20 -12.60 -5.60
N PHE A 147 14.89 -12.88 -4.32
CA PHE A 147 15.90 -13.22 -3.31
C PHE A 147 16.57 -14.57 -3.59
N LYS A 148 15.88 -15.50 -4.28
CA LYS A 148 16.38 -16.83 -4.59
C LYS A 148 17.15 -16.91 -5.92
N LYS A 149 16.96 -15.97 -6.85
CA LYS A 149 17.46 -16.06 -8.25
C LYS A 149 18.44 -14.98 -8.69
N ALA A 150 18.59 -13.87 -7.97
CA ALA A 150 19.42 -12.78 -8.43
C ALA A 150 20.92 -13.05 -8.16
N LYS A 151 21.70 -13.19 -9.24
CA LYS A 151 23.13 -12.83 -9.20
C LYS A 151 23.21 -11.35 -8.82
N THR A 152 23.43 -11.08 -7.54
CA THR A 152 23.34 -9.74 -6.95
C THR A 152 24.45 -8.86 -7.49
N THR A 153 24.08 -7.83 -8.23
CA THR A 153 24.98 -6.69 -8.46
C THR A 153 25.24 -5.98 -7.12
N LYS A 154 26.42 -5.39 -6.93
CA LYS A 154 26.79 -4.68 -5.68
C LYS A 154 25.73 -3.67 -5.23
N ASN A 155 25.04 -3.00 -6.17
CA ASN A 155 24.00 -2.02 -5.86
C ASN A 155 22.74 -2.64 -5.24
N ASN A 156 22.41 -3.89 -5.57
CA ASN A 156 21.20 -4.55 -5.05
C ASN A 156 21.43 -5.17 -3.67
N GLN A 157 22.69 -5.48 -3.29
CA GLN A 157 23.00 -6.12 -2.00
C GLN A 157 22.51 -5.29 -0.80
N GLY A 158 22.62 -3.97 -0.87
CA GLY A 158 22.17 -3.07 0.20
C GLY A 158 20.65 -3.09 0.42
N ILE A 159 19.88 -3.15 -0.66
CA ILE A 159 18.40 -3.25 -0.59
C ILE A 159 18.01 -4.64 -0.06
N PHE A 160 18.64 -5.71 -0.55
CA PHE A 160 18.39 -7.08 -0.07
C PHE A 160 18.64 -7.21 1.44
N LYS A 161 19.77 -6.69 1.92
CA LYS A 161 20.07 -6.71 3.36
C LYS A 161 19.01 -5.98 4.18
N LYS A 162 18.57 -4.79 3.73
CA LYS A 162 17.51 -4.04 4.40
C LYS A 162 16.19 -4.80 4.41
N MET A 163 15.84 -5.46 3.31
CA MET A 163 14.60 -6.23 3.21
C MET A 163 14.63 -7.47 4.09
N HIS A 164 15.75 -8.20 4.11
CA HIS A 164 15.94 -9.35 5.01
C HIS A 164 15.84 -8.92 6.48
N ASN A 165 16.51 -7.84 6.86
CA ASN A 165 16.42 -7.29 8.21
C ASN A 165 14.97 -6.90 8.57
N PHE A 166 14.24 -6.31 7.62
CA PHE A 166 12.84 -5.94 7.83
C PHE A 166 11.94 -7.17 8.00
N GLN A 167 12.14 -8.22 7.20
CA GLN A 167 11.43 -9.49 7.39
C GLN A 167 11.70 -10.10 8.77
N THR A 168 12.97 -10.16 9.17
CA THR A 168 13.37 -10.65 10.50
C THR A 168 12.74 -9.79 11.62
N PHE A 169 12.73 -8.46 11.46
CA PHE A 169 12.08 -7.55 12.38
C PHE A 169 10.57 -7.84 12.53
N LEU A 170 9.86 -8.02 11.42
CA LEU A 170 8.42 -8.31 11.45
C LEU A 170 8.12 -9.70 12.01
N THR A 171 8.92 -10.72 11.65
CA THR A 171 8.75 -12.10 12.16
C THR A 171 8.88 -12.16 13.67
N ASN A 172 9.79 -11.39 14.24
CA ASN A 172 10.08 -11.38 15.67
C ASN A 172 9.32 -10.27 16.44
N HIS A 173 8.43 -9.52 15.76
CA HIS A 173 7.75 -8.41 16.42
C HIS A 173 6.76 -8.91 17.48
N PRO A 174 6.86 -8.44 18.75
CA PRO A 174 6.04 -8.96 19.83
C PRO A 174 4.55 -8.72 19.62
N ASP A 175 4.19 -7.57 19.05
CA ASP A 175 2.80 -7.12 18.92
C ASP A 175 2.14 -7.50 17.60
N PHE A 176 2.88 -8.07 16.64
CA PHE A 176 2.33 -8.41 15.33
C PHE A 176 2.49 -9.89 15.02
N PHE A 177 1.49 -10.44 14.31
CA PHE A 177 1.57 -11.70 13.59
C PHE A 177 1.70 -11.39 12.10
N THR A 178 2.77 -11.86 11.47
CA THR A 178 3.09 -11.51 10.08
C THR A 178 3.10 -12.74 9.19
N THR A 179 2.49 -12.62 8.03
CA THR A 179 2.53 -13.60 6.93
C THR A 179 3.17 -13.01 5.69
N PHE A 180 3.87 -13.84 4.93
CA PHE A 180 4.54 -13.49 3.69
C PHE A 180 3.87 -14.26 2.54
N GLN A 181 3.33 -13.52 1.57
CA GLN A 181 2.56 -14.08 0.47
C GLN A 181 3.37 -13.94 -0.83
N ASP A 182 3.65 -15.07 -1.48
CA ASP A 182 4.36 -15.11 -2.78
C ASP A 182 3.36 -14.97 -3.94
N VAL A 183 2.68 -13.82 -3.96
CA VAL A 183 1.62 -13.48 -4.92
C VAL A 183 1.97 -12.16 -5.58
N GLY A 184 1.95 -12.11 -6.92
CA GLY A 184 2.39 -10.94 -7.69
C GLY A 184 3.85 -10.61 -7.41
N ASP A 185 4.14 -9.38 -6.99
CA ASP A 185 5.48 -8.93 -6.57
C ASP A 185 5.77 -9.24 -5.09
N GLY A 186 4.93 -10.05 -4.46
CA GLY A 186 5.02 -10.45 -3.05
C GLY A 186 4.40 -9.43 -2.10
N LEU A 187 3.55 -9.91 -1.19
CA LEU A 187 2.90 -9.09 -0.15
C LEU A 187 3.33 -9.55 1.25
N ILE A 188 3.50 -8.58 2.16
CA ILE A 188 3.56 -8.89 3.60
C ILE A 188 2.28 -8.40 4.24
N ILE A 189 1.69 -9.22 5.09
CA ILE A 189 0.50 -8.88 5.86
C ILE A 189 0.81 -9.05 7.34
N SER A 190 0.77 -7.96 8.09
CA SER A 190 1.04 -7.92 9.53
C SER A 190 -0.24 -7.56 10.29
N TYR A 191 -0.70 -8.46 11.11
CA TYR A 191 -1.90 -8.33 11.95
C TYR A 191 -1.51 -7.91 13.36
N LEU A 192 -2.06 -6.80 13.87
CA LEU A 192 -1.87 -6.38 15.26
C LEU A 192 -2.56 -7.39 16.18
N LYS A 193 -1.80 -8.02 17.09
CA LYS A 193 -2.31 -8.96 18.08
C LYS A 193 -3.30 -8.28 19.03
N LYS A 194 -4.16 -9.08 19.66
CA LYS A 194 -5.15 -8.60 20.64
C LYS A 194 -4.50 -8.13 21.93
#